data_25edeed866d5d0f49368556c937a8b26
#
_entry.id   25edeed866d5d0f49368556c937a8b26
#
_cell.length_a   1.000
_cell.length_b   1.000
_cell.length_c   1.000
_cell.angle_alpha   90.00
_cell.angle_beta   90.00
_cell.angle_gamma   90.00
#
_symmetry.space_group_name_H-M   'P 1'
#
loop_
_entity.id
_entity.type
_entity.pdbx_description
1 polymer ?
#
loop_
_entity_poly.entity_id
_entity_poly.type
_entity_poly.pdbx_seq_one_letter_code
_entity_poly.pdbx_strand_id
1 'polypeptide(L)'
;KRFNLDRMTFADLKIAVDPEYDPSVTIEESKQYIEKGLAILGDDYVSMIQEAYKKRWVDFAQNQGKSTGGFCASPYGKGSFILLSWNNRMADVFTLAHELGHAGHFRLCNGAQAILDTEVSSYFVEAPSTMNELLMAHYLLKTTPDKRFRRWVLSCMISNTYYHNFVTHLMEAAYQREVYKLIDAGDSVQAETLSSIMKETLQKFWGDDVEISDDAALTWMRQPHYYMGLYSYTYSAGLTVATQVCKRIETEGQTAVDDWK
;
A
#
# COMPACT_ATOMS: atom_id res chain seq x y z
N LYS A 1 -4.82 14.62 -23.87
CA LYS A 1 -5.82 14.29 -24.91
C LYS A 1 -7.12 13.72 -24.33
N ARG A 2 -7.07 12.72 -23.40
CA ARG A 2 -8.27 12.08 -22.84
C ARG A 2 -9.11 13.01 -21.96
N PHE A 3 -8.47 13.87 -21.19
CA PHE A 3 -9.12 14.80 -20.26
C PHE A 3 -9.21 16.24 -20.82
N ASN A 4 -8.82 16.43 -22.08
CA ASN A 4 -8.83 17.73 -22.74
C ASN A 4 -8.03 18.81 -22.00
N LEU A 5 -6.95 18.38 -21.34
CA LEU A 5 -6.02 19.27 -20.65
C LEU A 5 -4.97 19.79 -21.63
N ASP A 6 -4.70 21.08 -21.60
CA ASP A 6 -3.63 21.70 -22.37
C ASP A 6 -2.27 21.30 -21.82
N ARG A 7 -2.17 21.16 -20.49
CA ARG A 7 -1.00 20.74 -19.75
C ARG A 7 -1.41 19.93 -18.51
N MET A 8 -0.64 18.90 -18.17
CA MET A 8 -0.82 18.16 -16.92
C MET A 8 -0.19 18.92 -15.77
N THR A 9 -0.89 19.02 -14.66
CA THR A 9 -0.34 19.49 -13.39
C THR A 9 -0.10 18.30 -12.45
N PHE A 10 0.68 18.51 -11.38
CA PHE A 10 0.90 17.45 -10.38
C PHE A 10 -0.41 16.98 -9.71
N ALA A 11 -1.39 17.88 -9.54
CA ALA A 11 -2.71 17.55 -9.03
C ALA A 11 -3.50 16.62 -9.98
N ASP A 12 -3.34 16.80 -11.30
CA ASP A 12 -4.03 16.01 -12.32
C ASP A 12 -3.61 14.53 -12.34
N LEU A 13 -2.46 14.18 -11.77
CA LEU A 13 -2.01 12.80 -11.63
C LEU A 13 -2.94 11.93 -10.77
N LYS A 14 -3.82 12.55 -9.98
CA LYS A 14 -4.83 11.89 -9.16
C LYS A 14 -6.17 11.66 -9.87
N ILE A 15 -6.34 12.13 -11.12
CA ILE A 15 -7.59 11.98 -11.86
C ILE A 15 -7.85 10.49 -12.16
N ALA A 16 -9.02 10.01 -11.73
CA ALA A 16 -9.44 8.64 -12.03
C ALA A 16 -9.66 8.43 -13.54
N VAL A 17 -9.28 7.28 -14.07
CA VAL A 17 -9.47 6.92 -15.48
C VAL A 17 -10.95 6.90 -15.88
N ASP A 18 -11.84 6.52 -14.95
CA ASP A 18 -13.29 6.54 -15.07
C ASP A 18 -13.88 7.14 -13.79
N PRO A 19 -14.01 8.50 -13.71
CA PRO A 19 -14.46 9.17 -12.49
C PRO A 19 -15.92 8.87 -12.12
N GLU A 20 -16.70 8.37 -13.07
CA GLU A 20 -18.10 7.96 -12.89
C GLU A 20 -18.23 6.53 -12.32
N TYR A 21 -17.12 5.85 -12.07
CA TYR A 21 -17.13 4.46 -11.64
C TYR A 21 -16.25 4.25 -10.41
N ASP A 22 -16.90 4.11 -9.28
CA ASP A 22 -16.28 3.83 -8.00
C ASP A 22 -17.12 2.77 -7.27
N PRO A 23 -16.76 1.48 -7.37
CA PRO A 23 -17.56 0.39 -6.83
C PRO A 23 -17.74 0.49 -5.32
N SER A 24 -18.97 0.45 -4.85
CA SER A 24 -19.28 0.42 -3.41
C SER A 24 -19.24 -1.01 -2.88
N VAL A 25 -18.74 -1.16 -1.64
CA VAL A 25 -18.66 -2.45 -0.95
C VAL A 25 -18.93 -2.22 0.54
N THR A 26 -19.87 -2.95 1.11
CA THR A 26 -20.13 -2.95 2.55
C THR A 26 -19.05 -3.75 3.31
N ILE A 27 -18.99 -3.56 4.63
CA ILE A 27 -18.09 -4.33 5.50
C ILE A 27 -18.39 -5.84 5.39
N GLU A 28 -19.65 -6.23 5.32
CA GLU A 28 -20.08 -7.62 5.19
C GLU A 28 -19.66 -8.23 3.85
N GLU A 29 -19.80 -7.49 2.76
CA GLU A 29 -19.35 -7.91 1.44
C GLU A 29 -17.82 -7.98 1.35
N SER A 30 -17.11 -7.08 2.02
CA SER A 30 -15.64 -7.08 2.04
C SER A 30 -15.07 -8.40 2.54
N LYS A 31 -15.72 -9.01 3.55
CA LYS A 31 -15.34 -10.31 4.07
C LYS A 31 -15.32 -11.38 2.96
N GLN A 32 -16.35 -11.41 2.13
CA GLN A 32 -16.45 -12.40 1.05
C GLN A 32 -15.36 -12.18 -0.02
N TYR A 33 -15.08 -10.92 -0.36
CA TYR A 33 -14.01 -10.59 -1.31
C TYR A 33 -12.65 -11.03 -0.78
N ILE A 34 -12.34 -10.70 0.47
CA ILE A 34 -11.06 -11.02 1.13
C ILE A 34 -10.88 -12.54 1.26
N GLU A 35 -11.89 -13.26 1.79
CA GLU A 35 -11.82 -14.72 1.95
C GLU A 35 -11.57 -15.43 0.62
N LYS A 36 -12.30 -15.04 -0.43
CA LYS A 36 -12.16 -15.65 -1.76
C LYS A 36 -10.87 -15.26 -2.47
N GLY A 37 -10.49 -13.99 -2.37
CA GLY A 37 -9.30 -13.45 -3.02
C GLY A 37 -8.00 -14.01 -2.46
N LEU A 38 -7.98 -14.28 -1.15
CA LEU A 38 -6.81 -14.79 -0.44
C LEU A 38 -6.88 -16.30 -0.13
N ALA A 39 -7.93 -17.00 -0.59
CA ALA A 39 -8.09 -18.44 -0.37
C ALA A 39 -6.91 -19.28 -0.90
N ILE A 40 -6.18 -18.77 -1.89
CA ILE A 40 -4.99 -19.43 -2.44
C ILE A 40 -3.88 -19.61 -1.41
N LEU A 41 -3.86 -18.77 -0.35
CA LEU A 41 -2.91 -18.88 0.76
C LEU A 41 -3.23 -20.00 1.76
N GLY A 42 -4.35 -20.71 1.57
CA GLY A 42 -4.74 -21.90 2.35
C GLY A 42 -5.74 -21.61 3.46
N ASP A 43 -6.29 -22.70 4.01
CA ASP A 43 -7.39 -22.65 4.98
C ASP A 43 -7.00 -21.99 6.31
N ASP A 44 -5.76 -22.12 6.73
CA ASP A 44 -5.21 -21.47 7.93
C ASP A 44 -5.23 -19.94 7.78
N TYR A 45 -4.91 -19.43 6.58
CA TYR A 45 -4.96 -18.00 6.29
C TYR A 45 -6.41 -17.48 6.24
N VAL A 46 -7.31 -18.22 5.60
CA VAL A 46 -8.76 -17.91 5.59
C VAL A 46 -9.33 -17.93 7.01
N SER A 47 -8.93 -18.89 7.84
CA SER A 47 -9.35 -18.96 9.24
C SER A 47 -8.88 -17.73 10.04
N MET A 48 -7.69 -17.22 9.78
CA MET A 48 -7.20 -15.98 10.37
C MET A 48 -8.06 -14.77 9.94
N ILE A 49 -8.42 -14.67 8.66
CA ILE A 49 -9.30 -13.61 8.16
C ILE A 49 -10.65 -13.67 8.87
N GLN A 50 -11.25 -14.85 8.99
CA GLN A 50 -12.53 -15.05 9.70
C GLN A 50 -12.42 -14.64 11.18
N GLU A 51 -11.29 -14.97 11.82
CA GLU A 51 -10.99 -14.57 13.18
C GLU A 51 -10.90 -13.05 13.31
N ALA A 52 -10.27 -12.36 12.35
CA ALA A 52 -10.14 -10.91 12.34
C ALA A 52 -11.51 -10.20 12.38
N TYR A 53 -12.46 -10.66 11.59
CA TYR A 53 -13.83 -10.13 11.62
C TYR A 53 -14.56 -10.52 12.90
N LYS A 54 -14.52 -11.80 13.30
CA LYS A 54 -15.24 -12.31 14.48
C LYS A 54 -14.76 -11.69 15.78
N LYS A 55 -13.45 -11.52 15.94
CA LYS A 55 -12.84 -10.96 17.15
C LYS A 55 -12.65 -9.44 17.08
N ARG A 56 -13.20 -8.80 16.05
CA ARG A 56 -13.18 -7.34 15.90
C ARG A 56 -11.76 -6.77 15.93
N TRP A 57 -10.85 -7.37 15.16
CA TRP A 57 -9.49 -6.85 15.03
C TRP A 57 -9.47 -5.51 14.28
N VAL A 58 -10.50 -5.25 13.45
CA VAL A 58 -10.56 -4.11 12.54
C VAL A 58 -11.46 -3.01 13.10
N ASP A 59 -10.92 -1.83 13.28
CA ASP A 59 -11.65 -0.60 13.54
C ASP A 59 -11.97 0.09 12.21
N PHE A 60 -13.18 -0.12 11.72
CA PHE A 60 -13.68 0.41 10.45
C PHE A 60 -14.16 1.86 10.54
N ALA A 61 -14.71 2.25 11.69
CA ALA A 61 -15.49 3.46 11.81
C ALA A 61 -14.66 4.72 11.59
N GLN A 62 -15.23 5.65 10.85
CA GLN A 62 -14.71 7.02 10.74
C GLN A 62 -15.03 7.80 12.03
N ASN A 63 -14.03 8.42 12.63
CA ASN A 63 -14.19 9.23 13.84
C ASN A 63 -13.39 10.52 13.71
N GLN A 64 -13.87 11.57 14.38
CA GLN A 64 -13.13 12.81 14.47
C GLN A 64 -11.79 12.58 15.19
N GLY A 65 -10.70 13.07 14.59
CA GLY A 65 -9.35 12.90 15.13
C GLY A 65 -8.69 11.56 14.83
N LYS A 66 -9.38 10.63 14.14
CA LYS A 66 -8.78 9.39 13.66
C LYS A 66 -7.75 9.67 12.55
N SER A 67 -6.60 9.01 12.60
CA SER A 67 -5.58 9.10 11.56
C SER A 67 -6.12 8.64 10.21
N THR A 68 -5.65 9.26 9.14
CA THR A 68 -5.89 8.80 7.76
C THR A 68 -5.03 7.60 7.42
N GLY A 69 -5.45 6.82 6.42
CA GLY A 69 -4.76 5.59 6.00
C GLY A 69 -5.18 4.38 6.82
N GLY A 70 -4.34 3.33 6.79
CA GLY A 70 -4.47 2.13 7.57
C GLY A 70 -3.18 1.80 8.31
N PHE A 71 -3.26 1.00 9.35
CA PHE A 71 -2.11 0.34 9.94
C PHE A 71 -2.52 -0.95 10.65
N CYS A 72 -1.57 -1.85 10.81
CA CYS A 72 -1.71 -3.09 11.57
C CYS A 72 -0.67 -3.15 12.69
N ALA A 73 -1.13 -3.41 13.93
CA ALA A 73 -0.28 -3.70 15.06
C ALA A 73 -0.61 -5.10 15.60
N SER A 74 0.42 -5.93 15.80
CA SER A 74 0.25 -7.34 16.23
C SER A 74 1.14 -7.65 17.44
N PRO A 75 0.76 -7.22 18.64
CA PRO A 75 1.53 -7.52 19.86
C PRO A 75 1.65 -9.01 20.09
N TYR A 76 2.82 -9.45 20.55
CA TYR A 76 3.12 -10.87 20.83
C TYR A 76 2.07 -11.49 21.76
N GLY A 77 1.58 -12.68 21.38
CA GLY A 77 0.59 -13.43 22.16
C GLY A 77 -0.82 -12.82 22.17
N LYS A 78 -1.06 -11.82 21.33
CA LYS A 78 -2.37 -11.19 21.13
C LYS A 78 -2.79 -11.32 19.67
N GLY A 79 -4.02 -10.97 19.37
CA GLY A 79 -4.47 -10.80 17.98
C GLY A 79 -3.90 -9.53 17.34
N SER A 80 -4.23 -9.31 16.10
CA SER A 80 -3.87 -8.07 15.42
C SER A 80 -4.91 -6.97 15.70
N PHE A 81 -4.47 -5.72 15.59
CA PHE A 81 -5.29 -4.53 15.68
C PHE A 81 -5.08 -3.73 14.40
N ILE A 82 -6.13 -3.62 13.60
CA ILE A 82 -6.11 -2.95 12.30
C ILE A 82 -6.97 -1.71 12.38
N LEU A 83 -6.40 -0.56 12.04
CA LEU A 83 -7.14 0.68 11.90
C LEU A 83 -7.35 0.97 10.42
N LEU A 84 -8.59 1.30 10.06
CA LEU A 84 -8.97 1.74 8.72
C LEU A 84 -9.82 3.00 8.81
N SER A 85 -9.92 3.72 7.69
CA SER A 85 -10.89 4.79 7.47
C SER A 85 -11.85 4.34 6.37
N TRP A 86 -12.84 3.52 6.73
CA TRP A 86 -13.74 2.84 5.79
C TRP A 86 -14.76 3.80 5.17
N ASN A 87 -14.85 3.81 3.84
CA ASN A 87 -15.73 4.67 3.06
C ASN A 87 -16.76 3.89 2.21
N ASN A 88 -16.92 2.59 2.45
CA ASN A 88 -17.77 1.68 1.66
C ASN A 88 -17.37 1.60 0.18
N ARG A 89 -16.07 1.57 -0.11
CA ARG A 89 -15.54 1.49 -1.48
C ARG A 89 -14.69 0.25 -1.67
N MET A 90 -14.64 -0.24 -2.90
CA MET A 90 -13.76 -1.38 -3.23
C MET A 90 -12.27 -1.06 -2.96
N ALA A 91 -11.86 0.20 -3.04
CA ALA A 91 -10.51 0.61 -2.65
C ALA A 91 -10.20 0.32 -1.17
N ASP A 92 -11.19 0.44 -0.27
CA ASP A 92 -11.02 0.11 1.16
C ASP A 92 -10.79 -1.39 1.37
N VAL A 93 -11.34 -2.24 0.47
CA VAL A 93 -11.10 -3.70 0.49
C VAL A 93 -9.64 -4.01 0.19
N PHE A 94 -9.01 -3.29 -0.75
CA PHE A 94 -7.57 -3.42 -1.02
C PHE A 94 -6.72 -2.98 0.16
N THR A 95 -7.09 -1.86 0.82
CA THR A 95 -6.42 -1.42 2.04
C THR A 95 -6.56 -2.47 3.16
N LEU A 96 -7.75 -3.04 3.34
CA LEU A 96 -7.96 -4.12 4.31
C LEU A 96 -7.14 -5.37 3.96
N ALA A 97 -7.05 -5.75 2.68
CA ALA A 97 -6.22 -6.87 2.24
C ALA A 97 -4.74 -6.63 2.55
N HIS A 98 -4.26 -5.38 2.36
CA HIS A 98 -2.93 -4.94 2.73
C HIS A 98 -2.67 -5.15 4.23
N GLU A 99 -3.52 -4.58 5.09
CA GLU A 99 -3.35 -4.69 6.55
C GLU A 99 -3.46 -6.14 7.06
N LEU A 100 -4.30 -6.96 6.42
CA LEU A 100 -4.36 -8.39 6.72
C LEU A 100 -3.10 -9.13 6.26
N GLY A 101 -2.36 -8.62 5.29
CA GLY A 101 -1.04 -9.13 4.91
C GLY A 101 -0.04 -8.98 6.05
N HIS A 102 -0.01 -7.81 6.68
CA HIS A 102 0.78 -7.60 7.90
C HIS A 102 0.33 -8.51 9.04
N ALA A 103 -0.98 -8.61 9.28
CA ALA A 103 -1.53 -9.48 10.33
C ALA A 103 -1.12 -10.95 10.14
N GLY A 104 -1.16 -11.44 8.89
CA GLY A 104 -0.72 -12.79 8.54
C GLY A 104 0.77 -13.01 8.80
N HIS A 105 1.60 -12.08 8.33
CA HIS A 105 3.05 -12.12 8.55
C HIS A 105 3.41 -12.13 10.04
N PHE A 106 2.88 -11.19 10.81
CA PHE A 106 3.13 -11.14 12.25
C PHE A 106 2.59 -12.36 12.99
N ARG A 107 1.46 -12.92 12.56
CA ARG A 107 0.93 -14.16 13.14
C ARG A 107 1.91 -15.34 12.95
N LEU A 108 2.45 -15.50 11.74
CA LEU A 108 3.44 -16.53 11.45
C LEU A 108 4.73 -16.30 12.23
N CYS A 109 5.23 -15.07 12.23
CA CYS A 109 6.42 -14.69 12.98
C CYS A 109 6.26 -14.93 14.48
N ASN A 110 5.17 -14.47 15.09
CA ASN A 110 4.87 -14.66 16.52
C ASN A 110 4.68 -16.14 16.90
N GLY A 111 4.24 -16.97 15.95
CA GLY A 111 4.09 -18.41 16.16
C GLY A 111 5.40 -19.21 16.05
N ALA A 112 6.36 -18.68 15.27
CA ALA A 112 7.63 -19.37 15.00
C ALA A 112 8.81 -18.87 15.85
N GLN A 113 8.75 -17.63 16.38
CA GLN A 113 9.85 -16.96 17.04
C GLN A 113 9.57 -16.70 18.53
N ALA A 114 10.63 -16.54 19.32
CA ALA A 114 10.53 -16.02 20.67
C ALA A 114 10.22 -14.51 20.66
N ILE A 115 9.61 -14.01 21.74
CA ILE A 115 9.17 -12.60 21.82
C ILE A 115 10.25 -11.57 21.47
N LEU A 116 11.52 -11.86 21.76
CA LEU A 116 12.63 -10.95 21.47
C LEU A 116 13.11 -11.01 20.02
N ASP A 117 12.63 -11.99 19.23
CA ASP A 117 13.04 -12.24 17.85
C ASP A 117 11.90 -12.03 16.85
N THR A 118 10.79 -11.40 17.27
CA THR A 118 9.60 -11.18 16.42
C THR A 118 9.65 -9.88 15.64
N GLU A 119 10.70 -9.07 15.78
CA GLU A 119 10.87 -7.87 14.99
C GLU A 119 11.23 -8.24 13.54
N VAL A 120 10.34 -7.92 12.61
CA VAL A 120 10.55 -8.20 11.19
C VAL A 120 11.40 -7.12 10.54
N SER A 121 12.22 -7.51 9.55
CA SER A 121 13.01 -6.55 8.78
C SER A 121 12.12 -5.55 8.04
N SER A 122 12.41 -4.26 8.17
CA SER A 122 11.72 -3.21 7.42
C SER A 122 11.84 -3.38 5.90
N TYR A 123 12.91 -3.99 5.40
CA TYR A 123 13.06 -4.34 3.97
C TYR A 123 12.00 -5.32 3.46
N PHE A 124 11.42 -6.11 4.35
CA PHE A 124 10.49 -7.17 3.98
C PHE A 124 9.05 -6.90 4.46
N VAL A 125 8.87 -5.98 5.38
CA VAL A 125 7.58 -5.76 6.08
C VAL A 125 6.42 -5.50 5.12
N GLU A 126 6.66 -4.82 4.01
CA GLU A 126 5.63 -4.48 3.01
C GLU A 126 5.44 -5.56 1.93
N ALA A 127 6.23 -6.63 1.94
CA ALA A 127 6.06 -7.69 0.94
C ALA A 127 4.76 -8.50 1.14
N PRO A 128 4.39 -8.94 2.37
CA PRO A 128 3.14 -9.65 2.61
C PRO A 128 1.89 -8.79 2.40
N SER A 129 1.93 -7.51 2.77
CA SER A 129 0.82 -6.58 2.58
C SER A 129 0.55 -6.33 1.10
N THR A 130 1.57 -5.99 0.33
CA THR A 130 1.49 -5.78 -1.12
C THR A 130 1.14 -7.08 -1.87
N MET A 131 1.61 -8.23 -1.38
CA MET A 131 1.25 -9.54 -1.93
C MET A 131 -0.25 -9.78 -1.89
N ASN A 132 -0.91 -9.47 -0.78
CA ASN A 132 -2.35 -9.59 -0.64
C ASN A 132 -3.11 -8.69 -1.62
N GLU A 133 -2.64 -7.45 -1.83
CA GLU A 133 -3.24 -6.57 -2.85
C GLU A 133 -3.17 -7.20 -4.26
N LEU A 134 -2.01 -7.73 -4.64
CA LEU A 134 -1.83 -8.36 -5.94
C LEU A 134 -2.68 -9.61 -6.10
N LEU A 135 -2.75 -10.48 -5.09
CA LEU A 135 -3.61 -11.67 -5.11
C LEU A 135 -5.09 -11.29 -5.24
N MET A 136 -5.54 -10.27 -4.51
CA MET A 136 -6.90 -9.73 -4.63
C MET A 136 -7.17 -9.22 -6.06
N ALA A 137 -6.25 -8.42 -6.63
CA ALA A 137 -6.39 -7.92 -7.99
C ALA A 137 -6.48 -9.07 -9.01
N HIS A 138 -5.60 -10.06 -8.92
CA HIS A 138 -5.59 -11.23 -9.81
C HIS A 138 -6.87 -12.06 -9.68
N TYR A 139 -7.34 -12.30 -8.45
CA TYR A 139 -8.62 -12.97 -8.22
C TYR A 139 -9.78 -12.23 -8.88
N LEU A 140 -9.90 -10.93 -8.67
CA LEU A 140 -10.98 -10.11 -9.25
C LEU A 140 -10.91 -10.08 -10.77
N LEU A 141 -9.73 -9.94 -11.36
CA LEU A 141 -9.54 -9.98 -12.81
C LEU A 141 -9.89 -11.32 -13.43
N LYS A 142 -9.67 -12.43 -12.70
CA LYS A 142 -9.95 -13.78 -13.17
C LYS A 142 -11.44 -14.15 -13.06
N THR A 143 -12.12 -13.65 -12.03
CA THR A 143 -13.47 -14.11 -11.69
C THR A 143 -14.61 -13.20 -12.16
N THR A 144 -14.33 -11.92 -12.45
CA THR A 144 -15.37 -11.00 -12.88
C THR A 144 -15.50 -10.91 -14.40
N PRO A 145 -16.72 -11.03 -14.96
CA PRO A 145 -16.96 -10.82 -16.39
C PRO A 145 -17.14 -9.35 -16.76
N ASP A 146 -17.41 -8.46 -15.81
CA ASP A 146 -17.66 -7.03 -16.06
C ASP A 146 -16.40 -6.32 -16.51
N LYS A 147 -16.39 -5.86 -17.76
CA LYS A 147 -15.26 -5.15 -18.37
C LYS A 147 -14.97 -3.79 -17.73
N ARG A 148 -15.99 -3.10 -17.18
CA ARG A 148 -15.83 -1.80 -16.52
C ARG A 148 -15.14 -1.99 -15.18
N PHE A 149 -15.59 -2.97 -14.40
CA PHE A 149 -14.95 -3.35 -13.15
C PHE A 149 -13.52 -3.86 -13.36
N ARG A 150 -13.27 -4.70 -14.37
CA ARG A 150 -11.90 -5.14 -14.71
C ARG A 150 -10.96 -3.98 -15.03
N ARG A 151 -11.43 -2.98 -15.78
CA ARG A 151 -10.63 -1.76 -16.04
C ARG A 151 -10.35 -0.98 -14.77
N TRP A 152 -11.33 -0.90 -13.87
CA TRP A 152 -11.16 -0.26 -12.58
C TRP A 152 -10.09 -0.98 -11.75
N VAL A 153 -10.15 -2.31 -11.63
CA VAL A 153 -9.13 -3.12 -10.92
C VAL A 153 -7.74 -2.90 -11.51
N LEU A 154 -7.60 -2.94 -12.84
CA LEU A 154 -6.31 -2.66 -13.51
C LEU A 154 -5.82 -1.24 -13.24
N SER A 155 -6.72 -0.26 -13.26
CA SER A 155 -6.37 1.13 -12.96
C SER A 155 -5.88 1.27 -11.51
N CYS A 156 -6.56 0.66 -10.55
CA CYS A 156 -6.14 0.66 -9.14
C CYS A 156 -4.79 -0.06 -8.95
N MET A 157 -4.61 -1.22 -9.56
CA MET A 157 -3.35 -1.96 -9.50
C MET A 157 -2.18 -1.12 -10.02
N ILE A 158 -2.38 -0.42 -11.16
CA ILE A 158 -1.35 0.45 -11.73
C ILE A 158 -1.11 1.67 -10.85
N SER A 159 -2.17 2.39 -10.44
CA SER A 159 -2.03 3.69 -9.75
C SER A 159 -1.72 3.55 -8.27
N ASN A 160 -2.39 2.64 -7.56
CA ASN A 160 -2.28 2.55 -6.10
C ASN A 160 -1.21 1.55 -5.66
N THR A 161 -0.97 0.48 -6.44
CA THR A 161 0.06 -0.50 -6.07
C THR A 161 1.36 -0.20 -6.81
N TYR A 162 1.42 -0.30 -8.15
CA TYR A 162 2.69 -0.17 -8.87
C TYR A 162 3.23 1.26 -8.89
N TYR A 163 2.43 2.24 -9.32
CA TYR A 163 2.88 3.62 -9.39
C TYR A 163 3.20 4.17 -7.99
N HIS A 164 2.32 3.91 -7.01
CA HIS A 164 2.55 4.40 -5.65
C HIS A 164 3.85 3.85 -5.06
N ASN A 165 4.07 2.54 -5.15
CA ASN A 165 5.24 1.91 -4.55
C ASN A 165 6.54 2.09 -5.35
N PHE A 166 6.50 2.05 -6.70
CA PHE A 166 7.72 2.21 -7.51
C PHE A 166 8.03 3.65 -7.92
N VAL A 167 7.06 4.56 -7.92
CA VAL A 167 7.31 5.94 -8.32
C VAL A 167 7.22 6.87 -7.12
N THR A 168 6.07 6.92 -6.44
CA THR A 168 5.88 7.87 -5.34
C THR A 168 6.88 7.61 -4.22
N HIS A 169 6.96 6.38 -3.71
CA HIS A 169 7.85 6.06 -2.60
C HIS A 169 9.34 6.10 -2.96
N LEU A 170 9.73 5.83 -4.22
CA LEU A 170 11.12 6.03 -4.64
C LEU A 170 11.49 7.52 -4.76
N MET A 171 10.56 8.39 -5.20
CA MET A 171 10.78 9.83 -5.15
C MET A 171 10.90 10.34 -3.72
N GLU A 172 10.07 9.84 -2.80
CA GLU A 172 10.16 10.13 -1.37
C GLU A 172 11.52 9.71 -0.80
N ALA A 173 11.98 8.50 -1.12
CA ALA A 173 13.31 8.02 -0.71
C ALA A 173 14.44 8.85 -1.30
N ALA A 174 14.33 9.29 -2.56
CA ALA A 174 15.31 10.17 -3.19
C ALA A 174 15.37 11.54 -2.47
N TYR A 175 14.20 12.10 -2.15
CA TYR A 175 14.08 13.31 -1.34
C TYR A 175 14.76 13.15 0.04
N GLN A 176 14.39 12.10 0.79
CA GLN A 176 14.94 11.81 2.11
C GLN A 176 16.48 11.69 2.05
N ARG A 177 17.00 10.98 1.04
CA ARG A 177 18.44 10.83 0.87
C ARG A 177 19.17 12.18 0.75
N GLU A 178 18.63 13.13 0.00
CA GLU A 178 19.26 14.45 -0.15
C GLU A 178 19.16 15.25 1.17
N VAL A 179 18.04 15.16 1.88
CA VAL A 179 17.90 15.79 3.21
C VAL A 179 18.91 15.22 4.20
N TYR A 180 19.05 13.89 4.27
CA TYR A 180 20.01 13.27 5.18
C TYR A 180 21.46 13.63 4.86
N LYS A 181 21.84 13.75 3.59
CA LYS A 181 23.19 14.22 3.21
C LYS A 181 23.52 15.61 3.77
N LEU A 182 22.56 16.53 3.76
CA LEU A 182 22.73 17.86 4.32
C LEU A 182 22.90 17.80 5.84
N ILE A 183 22.05 17.01 6.52
CA ILE A 183 22.11 16.82 7.97
C ILE A 183 23.45 16.19 8.37
N ASP A 184 23.91 15.15 7.66
CA ASP A 184 25.19 14.48 7.90
C ASP A 184 26.39 15.39 7.65
N ALA A 185 26.26 16.35 6.72
CA ALA A 185 27.26 17.38 6.48
C ALA A 185 27.27 18.49 7.56
N GLY A 186 26.28 18.50 8.46
CA GLY A 186 26.15 19.54 9.50
C GLY A 186 25.43 20.79 9.01
N ASP A 187 24.80 20.74 7.82
CA ASP A 187 24.08 21.88 7.26
C ASP A 187 22.74 22.11 7.97
N SER A 188 22.34 23.38 8.04
CA SER A 188 21.01 23.73 8.54
C SER A 188 19.94 23.46 7.50
N VAL A 189 18.91 22.70 7.88
CA VAL A 189 17.78 22.36 7.01
C VAL A 189 16.54 23.15 7.45
N GLN A 190 16.10 24.08 6.59
CA GLN A 190 14.92 24.93 6.80
C GLN A 190 13.77 24.51 5.86
N ALA A 191 12.58 25.03 6.09
CA ALA A 191 11.39 24.71 5.29
C ALA A 191 11.57 25.01 3.80
N GLU A 192 12.25 26.11 3.48
CA GLU A 192 12.57 26.51 2.10
C GLU A 192 13.50 25.49 1.43
N THR A 193 14.52 25.02 2.17
CA THR A 193 15.45 23.98 1.70
C THR A 193 14.71 22.68 1.41
N LEU A 194 13.85 22.24 2.34
CA LEU A 194 13.03 21.04 2.17
C LEU A 194 12.10 21.13 0.96
N SER A 195 11.44 22.28 0.77
CA SER A 195 10.56 22.54 -0.37
C SER A 195 11.32 22.56 -1.69
N SER A 196 12.53 23.15 -1.71
CA SER A 196 13.40 23.17 -2.91
C SER A 196 13.81 21.74 -3.32
N ILE A 197 14.30 20.94 -2.37
CA ILE A 197 14.70 19.54 -2.63
C ILE A 197 13.51 18.73 -3.14
N MET A 198 12.32 18.92 -2.56
CA MET A 198 11.12 18.23 -3.01
C MET A 198 10.76 18.64 -4.45
N LYS A 199 10.75 19.94 -4.74
CA LYS A 199 10.44 20.45 -6.08
C LYS A 199 11.42 19.91 -7.13
N GLU A 200 12.73 19.96 -6.83
CA GLU A 200 13.77 19.41 -7.70
C GLU A 200 13.61 17.91 -7.94
N THR A 201 13.27 17.14 -6.88
CA THR A 201 13.03 15.70 -6.99
C THR A 201 11.85 15.41 -7.93
N LEU A 202 10.73 16.11 -7.75
CA LEU A 202 9.54 15.97 -8.60
C LEU A 202 9.85 16.38 -10.04
N GLN A 203 10.54 17.51 -10.24
CA GLN A 203 10.86 18.02 -11.56
C GLN A 203 11.85 17.13 -12.32
N LYS A 204 12.83 16.55 -11.61
CA LYS A 204 13.77 15.59 -12.19
C LYS A 204 13.09 14.33 -12.73
N PHE A 205 12.03 13.87 -12.04
CA PHE A 205 11.29 12.70 -12.47
C PHE A 205 10.31 13.00 -13.61
N TRP A 206 9.54 14.10 -13.48
CA TRP A 206 8.44 14.42 -14.42
C TRP A 206 8.90 15.25 -15.62
N GLY A 207 10.07 15.87 -15.56
CA GLY A 207 10.57 16.74 -16.64
C GLY A 207 9.60 17.86 -16.96
N ASP A 208 9.37 18.05 -18.26
CA ASP A 208 8.45 19.05 -18.80
C ASP A 208 7.04 18.50 -19.04
N ASP A 209 6.79 17.23 -18.80
CA ASP A 209 5.50 16.58 -19.04
C ASP A 209 4.44 16.96 -18.01
N VAL A 210 4.86 17.35 -16.79
CA VAL A 210 3.98 17.70 -15.69
C VAL A 210 4.45 19.02 -15.06
N GLU A 211 3.52 19.94 -14.90
CA GLU A 211 3.78 21.20 -14.20
C GLU A 211 3.84 20.97 -12.68
N ILE A 212 4.98 21.28 -12.07
CA ILE A 212 5.21 21.18 -10.64
C ILE A 212 5.06 22.57 -10.00
N SER A 213 3.91 22.80 -9.37
CA SER A 213 3.64 24.05 -8.61
C SER A 213 4.42 24.09 -7.29
N ASP A 214 4.47 25.28 -6.68
CA ASP A 214 5.05 25.43 -5.35
C ASP A 214 4.28 24.63 -4.28
N ASP A 215 2.96 24.48 -4.42
CA ASP A 215 2.14 23.66 -3.53
C ASP A 215 2.50 22.16 -3.61
N ALA A 216 2.87 21.67 -4.79
CA ALA A 216 3.35 20.30 -4.95
C ALA A 216 4.64 20.05 -4.15
N ALA A 217 5.49 21.07 -4.03
CA ALA A 217 6.72 21.03 -3.26
C ALA A 217 6.49 20.92 -1.74
N LEU A 218 5.28 21.17 -1.24
CA LEU A 218 4.91 21.05 0.18
C LEU A 218 4.47 19.64 0.59
N THR A 219 4.53 18.67 -0.31
CA THR A 219 4.11 17.27 -0.05
C THR A 219 4.83 16.65 1.16
N TRP A 220 6.09 17.03 1.39
CA TRP A 220 6.89 16.59 2.54
C TRP A 220 6.24 16.92 3.90
N MET A 221 5.43 17.97 3.99
CA MET A 221 4.78 18.38 5.24
C MET A 221 3.63 17.44 5.65
N ARG A 222 3.06 16.71 4.70
CA ARG A 222 1.82 15.95 4.89
C ARG A 222 2.05 14.50 5.30
N GLN A 223 3.13 13.89 4.85
CA GLN A 223 3.32 12.45 4.91
C GLN A 223 4.21 12.05 6.09
N PRO A 224 3.69 11.27 7.07
CA PRO A 224 4.48 10.87 8.23
C PRO A 224 5.70 10.01 7.88
N HIS A 225 5.66 9.29 6.75
CA HIS A 225 6.76 8.45 6.25
C HIS A 225 8.09 9.19 6.11
N TYR A 226 8.07 10.49 5.82
CA TYR A 226 9.29 11.31 5.75
C TYR A 226 10.03 11.45 7.09
N TYR A 227 9.35 11.14 8.21
CA TYR A 227 9.86 11.26 9.57
C TYR A 227 10.10 9.90 10.25
N MET A 228 10.03 8.80 9.48
CA MET A 228 10.18 7.42 9.96
C MET A 228 11.50 6.77 9.50
N GLY A 229 12.58 7.55 9.44
CA GLY A 229 13.83 7.09 8.86
C GLY A 229 13.68 6.89 7.33
N LEU A 230 14.42 5.97 6.75
CA LEU A 230 14.35 5.66 5.32
C LEU A 230 13.24 4.63 5.04
N TYR A 231 12.03 4.87 5.53
CA TYR A 231 10.95 3.89 5.41
C TYR A 231 10.37 3.77 4.00
N SER A 232 10.25 4.88 3.26
CA SER A 232 9.50 4.91 1.98
C SER A 232 9.99 3.90 0.94
N TYR A 233 11.29 3.65 0.82
CA TYR A 233 11.81 2.67 -0.16
C TYR A 233 11.42 1.21 0.16
N THR A 234 11.02 0.92 1.39
CA THR A 234 10.61 -0.44 1.80
C THR A 234 9.39 -0.93 1.02
N TYR A 235 8.51 -0.02 0.62
CA TYR A 235 7.37 -0.32 -0.26
C TYR A 235 7.81 -0.79 -1.64
N SER A 236 8.86 -0.20 -2.20
CA SER A 236 9.40 -0.63 -3.50
C SER A 236 10.09 -2.00 -3.40
N ALA A 237 10.80 -2.25 -2.31
CA ALA A 237 11.39 -3.55 -2.02
C ALA A 237 10.28 -4.61 -1.86
N GLY A 238 9.26 -4.32 -1.05
CA GLY A 238 8.10 -5.18 -0.83
C GLY A 238 7.36 -5.52 -2.12
N LEU A 239 7.06 -4.53 -2.96
CA LEU A 239 6.40 -4.75 -4.24
C LEU A 239 7.24 -5.62 -5.20
N THR A 240 8.57 -5.46 -5.19
CA THR A 240 9.46 -6.30 -6.00
C THR A 240 9.33 -7.76 -5.63
N VAL A 241 9.40 -8.07 -4.33
CA VAL A 241 9.22 -9.43 -3.80
C VAL A 241 7.81 -9.93 -4.11
N ALA A 242 6.78 -9.16 -3.76
CA ALA A 242 5.37 -9.52 -3.96
C ALA A 242 5.05 -9.84 -5.42
N THR A 243 5.58 -9.04 -6.37
CA THR A 243 5.38 -9.29 -7.81
C THR A 243 5.99 -10.62 -8.24
N GLN A 244 7.20 -10.94 -7.79
CA GLN A 244 7.86 -12.19 -8.15
C GLN A 244 7.15 -13.40 -7.53
N VAL A 245 6.77 -13.31 -6.27
CA VAL A 245 6.05 -14.40 -5.57
C VAL A 245 4.67 -14.61 -6.18
N CYS A 246 3.92 -13.54 -6.47
CA CYS A 246 2.63 -13.63 -7.16
C CYS A 246 2.76 -14.38 -8.49
N LYS A 247 3.78 -14.04 -9.29
CA LYS A 247 4.06 -14.73 -10.55
C LYS A 247 4.39 -16.21 -10.34
N ARG A 248 5.16 -16.55 -9.31
CA ARG A 248 5.45 -17.94 -8.96
C ARG A 248 4.19 -18.69 -8.56
N ILE A 249 3.32 -18.10 -7.74
CA ILE A 249 2.04 -18.72 -7.35
C ILE A 249 1.16 -19.01 -8.56
N GLU A 250 1.12 -18.11 -9.56
CA GLU A 250 0.36 -18.34 -10.79
C GLU A 250 0.88 -19.51 -11.62
N THR A 251 2.18 -19.75 -11.60
CA THR A 251 2.85 -20.78 -12.44
C THR A 251 3.12 -22.08 -11.70
N GLU A 252 3.42 -22.05 -10.41
CA GLU A 252 3.86 -23.17 -9.59
C GLU A 252 2.79 -23.62 -8.58
N GLY A 253 1.74 -22.80 -8.35
CA GLY A 253 0.62 -23.14 -7.45
C GLY A 253 1.05 -23.29 -6.00
N GLN A 254 0.58 -24.39 -5.36
CA GLN A 254 0.75 -24.62 -3.92
C GLN A 254 2.21 -24.64 -3.47
N THR A 255 3.13 -25.16 -4.27
CA THR A 255 4.56 -25.17 -3.95
C THR A 255 5.09 -23.75 -3.65
N ALA A 256 4.71 -22.79 -4.50
CA ALA A 256 5.12 -21.39 -4.29
C ALA A 256 4.43 -20.75 -3.07
N VAL A 257 3.21 -21.18 -2.73
CA VAL A 257 2.51 -20.76 -1.51
C VAL A 257 3.22 -21.29 -0.27
N ASP A 258 3.64 -22.54 -0.30
CA ASP A 258 4.35 -23.19 0.83
C ASP A 258 5.73 -22.55 1.04
N ASP A 259 6.45 -22.25 -0.03
CA ASP A 259 7.73 -21.51 0.04
C ASP A 259 7.56 -20.07 0.58
N TRP A 260 6.40 -19.46 0.34
CA TRP A 260 6.09 -18.09 0.76
C TRP A 260 5.76 -18.01 2.25
N LYS A 261 5.10 -18.98 2.80
CA LYS A 261 4.66 -19.05 4.21
C LYS A 261 5.75 -19.57 5.14
#